data_57ec7d6d9bcd6c933b07cd38665a4d5f
#
_entry.id   57ec7d6d9bcd6c933b07cd38665a4d5f
#
_cell.length_a   1.000
_cell.length_b   1.000
_cell.length_c   1.000
_cell.angle_alpha   90.00
_cell.angle_beta   90.00
_cell.angle_gamma   90.00
#
_symmetry.space_group_name_H-M   'P 1'
#
loop_
_entity.id
_entity.type
_entity.pdbx_description
1 polymer ?
#
loop_
_entity_poly.entity_id
_entity_poly.type
_entity_poly.pdbx_seq_one_letter_code
_entity_poly.pdbx_strand_id
1 'polypeptide(L)'
;YLPHFLSWIIVTGILHDMLSGGGIVNELLLNFHIISQPINFFAHPGYFWPIVAFANVWKETGWNAIIYLAAITSIDPSLYEAAAIDGAGRWAKIKHVTLPGIKPTIIILLLMNVGNVLNAGFEVQYLLGNGLVQKVSQTIDIYVLKWGISQGDFAIGTAAVSYTHLRAHETL
;
A
#
# COMPACT_ATOMS: atom_id res chain seq x y z
N TYR A 1 13.72 1.44 -3.42
CA TYR A 1 12.68 2.47 -3.67
C TYR A 1 12.36 2.70 -5.14
N LEU A 2 13.10 2.02 -6.02
CA LEU A 2 12.84 2.06 -7.47
C LEU A 2 11.36 1.74 -7.85
N PRO A 3 10.68 0.77 -7.21
CA PRO A 3 9.28 0.46 -7.54
C PRO A 3 8.31 1.63 -7.38
N HIS A 4 8.57 2.57 -6.47
CA HIS A 4 7.73 3.75 -6.27
C HIS A 4 7.55 4.59 -7.55
N PHE A 5 8.58 4.67 -8.40
CA PHE A 5 8.56 5.44 -9.65
C PHE A 5 7.86 4.73 -10.81
N LEU A 6 7.54 3.45 -10.66
CA LEU A 6 6.78 2.72 -11.68
C LEU A 6 5.30 3.11 -11.63
N SER A 7 4.66 3.28 -12.80
CA SER A 7 3.22 3.48 -12.85
C SER A 7 2.48 2.22 -12.40
N TRP A 8 1.26 2.38 -11.86
CA TRP A 8 0.43 1.23 -11.50
C TRP A 8 0.10 0.32 -12.69
N ILE A 9 0.03 0.88 -13.91
CA ILE A 9 -0.18 0.09 -15.13
C ILE A 9 0.96 -0.93 -15.32
N ILE A 10 2.20 -0.50 -15.15
CA ILE A 10 3.37 -1.40 -15.27
C ILE A 10 3.38 -2.42 -14.13
N VAL A 11 3.17 -1.98 -12.89
CA VAL A 11 3.17 -2.86 -11.72
C VAL A 11 2.09 -3.93 -11.82
N THR A 12 0.87 -3.55 -12.19
CA THR A 12 -0.23 -4.50 -12.36
C THR A 12 -0.02 -5.44 -13.54
N GLY A 13 0.60 -4.96 -14.63
CA GLY A 13 1.02 -5.81 -15.76
C GLY A 13 2.00 -6.90 -15.31
N ILE A 14 3.05 -6.52 -14.58
CA ILE A 14 4.01 -7.48 -14.02
C ILE A 14 3.32 -8.49 -13.09
N LEU A 15 2.41 -8.02 -12.23
CA LEU A 15 1.66 -8.91 -11.33
C LEU A 15 0.76 -9.88 -12.12
N HIS A 16 0.11 -9.41 -13.19
CA HIS A 16 -0.68 -10.27 -14.08
C HIS A 16 0.18 -11.36 -14.72
N ASP A 17 1.33 -11.00 -15.25
CA ASP A 17 2.25 -11.97 -15.88
C ASP A 17 2.77 -12.99 -14.85
N MET A 18 3.17 -12.53 -13.67
CA MET A 18 3.72 -13.40 -12.63
C MET A 18 2.68 -14.34 -11.99
N LEU A 19 1.44 -13.85 -11.78
CA LEU A 19 0.37 -14.55 -11.08
C LEU A 19 -0.64 -15.23 -12.02
N SER A 20 -0.44 -15.15 -13.34
CA SER A 20 -1.25 -15.86 -14.32
C SER A 20 -1.14 -17.38 -14.16
N GLY A 21 -2.06 -18.14 -14.77
CA GLY A 21 -2.03 -19.62 -14.72
C GLY A 21 -0.73 -20.24 -15.22
N GLY A 22 -0.06 -19.61 -16.20
CA GLY A 22 1.28 -19.99 -16.70
C GLY A 22 2.40 -19.09 -16.20
N GLY A 23 2.14 -18.28 -15.17
CA GLY A 23 3.13 -17.36 -14.61
C GLY A 23 4.14 -18.05 -13.70
N ILE A 24 5.27 -17.37 -13.50
CA ILE A 24 6.42 -17.91 -12.73
C ILE A 24 6.04 -18.36 -11.31
N VAL A 25 5.06 -17.71 -10.67
CA VAL A 25 4.62 -18.09 -9.32
C VAL A 25 3.95 -19.46 -9.34
N ASN A 26 3.07 -19.73 -10.31
CA ASN A 26 2.45 -21.05 -10.47
C ASN A 26 3.48 -22.12 -10.85
N GLU A 27 4.43 -21.80 -11.72
CA GLU A 27 5.51 -22.74 -12.09
C GLU A 27 6.36 -23.12 -10.87
N LEU A 28 6.74 -22.16 -10.03
CA LEU A 28 7.49 -22.44 -8.80
C LEU A 28 6.69 -23.29 -7.83
N LEU A 29 5.40 -22.95 -7.61
CA LEU A 29 4.54 -23.70 -6.70
C LEU A 29 4.31 -25.15 -7.17
N LEU A 30 4.19 -25.38 -8.49
CA LEU A 30 4.09 -26.72 -9.09
C LEU A 30 5.41 -27.48 -8.96
N ASN A 31 6.55 -26.86 -9.25
CA ASN A 31 7.87 -27.48 -9.17
C ASN A 31 8.22 -27.89 -7.74
N PHE A 32 7.84 -27.09 -6.74
CA PHE A 32 8.00 -27.43 -5.32
C PHE A 32 6.93 -28.39 -4.79
N HIS A 33 6.01 -28.87 -5.65
CA HIS A 33 4.89 -29.76 -5.28
C HIS A 33 3.98 -29.18 -4.18
N ILE A 34 3.91 -27.84 -4.05
CA ILE A 34 3.03 -27.16 -3.10
C ILE A 34 1.58 -27.21 -3.57
N ILE A 35 1.39 -27.13 -4.90
CA ILE A 35 0.09 -27.22 -5.55
C ILE A 35 0.12 -28.31 -6.62
N SER A 36 -1.05 -28.91 -6.89
CA SER A 36 -1.21 -29.95 -7.92
C SER A 36 -1.72 -29.40 -9.26
N GLN A 37 -2.31 -28.18 -9.23
CA GLN A 37 -2.84 -27.52 -10.41
C GLN A 37 -2.60 -26.01 -10.31
N PRO A 38 -2.44 -25.30 -11.45
CA PRO A 38 -2.26 -23.85 -11.44
C PRO A 38 -3.43 -23.13 -10.78
N ILE A 39 -3.13 -22.13 -9.95
CA ILE A 39 -4.12 -21.30 -9.28
C ILE A 39 -4.39 -20.07 -10.15
N ASN A 40 -5.65 -19.77 -10.41
CA ASN A 40 -6.03 -18.48 -10.96
C ASN A 40 -6.22 -17.47 -9.83
N PHE A 41 -5.15 -16.78 -9.46
CA PHE A 41 -5.13 -15.84 -8.34
C PHE A 41 -6.14 -14.69 -8.51
N PHE A 42 -6.40 -14.25 -9.75
CA PHE A 42 -7.32 -13.15 -10.04
C PHE A 42 -8.78 -13.58 -10.15
N ALA A 43 -9.08 -14.88 -10.11
CA ALA A 43 -10.45 -15.39 -10.10
C ALA A 43 -11.03 -15.57 -8.69
N HIS A 44 -10.16 -15.61 -7.67
CA HIS A 44 -10.57 -15.85 -6.29
C HIS A 44 -10.63 -14.56 -5.47
N PRO A 45 -11.83 -14.17 -4.96
CA PRO A 45 -11.98 -12.96 -4.14
C PRO A 45 -11.06 -12.91 -2.91
N GLY A 46 -10.74 -14.08 -2.33
CA GLY A 46 -9.86 -14.17 -1.15
C GLY A 46 -8.42 -13.75 -1.39
N TYR A 47 -7.91 -13.83 -2.63
CA TYR A 47 -6.54 -13.40 -2.96
C TYR A 47 -6.45 -11.93 -3.37
N PHE A 48 -7.56 -11.28 -3.70
CA PHE A 48 -7.55 -9.92 -4.23
C PHE A 48 -6.88 -8.93 -3.28
N TRP A 49 -7.36 -8.81 -2.05
CA TRP A 49 -6.81 -7.86 -1.08
C TRP A 49 -5.38 -8.19 -0.61
N PRO A 50 -5.00 -9.45 -0.37
CA PRO A 50 -3.60 -9.81 -0.17
C PRO A 50 -2.66 -9.38 -1.29
N ILE A 51 -3.06 -9.55 -2.56
CA ILE A 51 -2.26 -9.13 -3.72
C ILE A 51 -2.14 -7.59 -3.76
N VAL A 52 -3.27 -6.87 -3.57
CA VAL A 52 -3.29 -5.41 -3.52
C VAL A 52 -2.41 -4.89 -2.38
N ALA A 53 -2.52 -5.47 -1.18
CA ALA A 53 -1.71 -5.09 -0.03
C ALA A 53 -0.22 -5.33 -0.27
N PHE A 54 0.15 -6.50 -0.81
CA PHE A 54 1.53 -6.80 -1.17
C PHE A 54 2.09 -5.82 -2.19
N ALA A 55 1.33 -5.52 -3.24
CA ALA A 55 1.73 -4.58 -4.29
C ALA A 55 1.99 -3.17 -3.72
N ASN A 56 1.08 -2.68 -2.84
CA ASN A 56 1.24 -1.39 -2.17
C ASN A 56 2.47 -1.37 -1.25
N VAL A 57 2.63 -2.37 -0.40
CA VAL A 57 3.78 -2.47 0.50
C VAL A 57 5.08 -2.52 -0.30
N TRP A 58 5.16 -3.37 -1.33
CA TRP A 58 6.34 -3.48 -2.17
C TRP A 58 6.68 -2.16 -2.88
N LYS A 59 5.67 -1.47 -3.39
CA LYS A 59 5.85 -0.20 -4.12
C LYS A 59 6.28 0.94 -3.19
N GLU A 60 5.65 1.08 -2.02
CA GLU A 60 5.78 2.27 -1.18
C GLU A 60 6.83 2.14 -0.06
N THR A 61 7.21 0.92 0.34
CA THR A 61 8.14 0.71 1.47
C THR A 61 9.47 1.41 1.28
N GLY A 62 10.06 1.33 0.08
CA GLY A 62 11.36 1.94 -0.19
C GLY A 62 11.32 3.46 -0.13
N TRP A 63 10.27 4.08 -0.62
CA TRP A 63 10.06 5.53 -0.55
C TRP A 63 9.85 6.00 0.90
N ASN A 64 8.98 5.34 1.63
CA ASN A 64 8.77 5.64 3.04
C ASN A 64 10.04 5.47 3.87
N ALA A 65 10.85 4.46 3.57
CA ALA A 65 12.12 4.24 4.25
C ALA A 65 13.10 5.42 4.11
N ILE A 66 13.12 6.10 2.95
CA ILE A 66 13.98 7.28 2.73
C ILE A 66 13.62 8.41 3.71
N ILE A 67 12.32 8.64 3.95
CA ILE A 67 11.87 9.69 4.87
C ILE A 67 12.36 9.41 6.29
N TYR A 68 12.25 8.15 6.75
CA TYR A 68 12.78 7.75 8.05
C TYR A 68 14.31 7.81 8.11
N LEU A 69 15.01 7.43 7.04
CA LEU A 69 16.47 7.55 6.97
C LEU A 69 16.91 9.01 7.06
N ALA A 70 16.24 9.92 6.37
CA ALA A 70 16.51 11.35 6.46
C ALA A 70 16.28 11.88 7.89
N ALA A 71 15.21 11.44 8.56
CA ALA A 71 14.96 11.80 9.94
C ALA A 71 16.04 11.25 10.90
N ILE A 72 16.54 10.04 10.67
CA ILE A 72 17.61 9.45 11.48
C ILE A 72 18.92 10.22 11.30
N THR A 73 19.24 10.60 10.06
CA THR A 73 20.48 11.36 9.78
C THR A 73 20.46 12.78 10.31
N SER A 74 19.29 13.34 10.64
CA SER A 74 19.16 14.65 11.26
C SER A 74 19.41 14.66 12.78
N ILE A 75 19.52 13.47 13.41
CA ILE A 75 19.83 13.36 14.85
C ILE A 75 21.29 13.74 15.09
N ASP A 76 21.53 14.58 16.10
CA ASP A 76 22.89 14.99 16.46
C ASP A 76 23.77 13.76 16.81
N PRO A 77 24.90 13.55 16.12
CA PRO A 77 25.81 12.45 16.40
C PRO A 77 26.31 12.42 17.84
N SER A 78 26.43 13.58 18.51
CA SER A 78 26.89 13.69 19.90
C SER A 78 26.02 12.88 20.87
N LEU A 79 24.72 12.71 20.58
CA LEU A 79 23.82 11.89 21.39
C LEU A 79 24.19 10.41 21.32
N TYR A 80 24.65 9.93 20.18
CA TYR A 80 25.12 8.55 20.04
C TYR A 80 26.48 8.33 20.71
N GLU A 81 27.35 9.35 20.71
CA GLU A 81 28.64 9.34 21.40
C GLU A 81 28.45 9.34 22.91
N ALA A 82 27.59 10.21 23.44
CA ALA A 82 27.25 10.22 24.85
C ALA A 82 26.67 8.87 25.30
N ALA A 83 25.71 8.31 24.55
CA ALA A 83 25.17 6.99 24.83
C ALA A 83 26.25 5.87 24.78
N ALA A 84 27.30 6.04 23.95
CA ALA A 84 28.40 5.08 23.91
C ALA A 84 29.28 5.15 25.16
N ILE A 85 29.54 6.35 25.65
CA ILE A 85 30.31 6.60 26.91
C ILE A 85 29.54 5.99 28.09
N ASP A 86 28.20 6.10 28.09
CA ASP A 86 27.33 5.50 29.10
C ASP A 86 27.21 3.95 28.97
N GLY A 87 27.94 3.34 28.05
CA GLY A 87 27.96 1.88 27.84
C GLY A 87 26.73 1.35 27.12
N ALA A 88 25.94 2.20 26.46
CA ALA A 88 24.74 1.77 25.72
C ALA A 88 25.10 0.91 24.51
N GLY A 89 24.61 -0.32 24.49
CA GLY A 89 24.69 -1.21 23.34
C GLY A 89 23.77 -0.75 22.19
N ARG A 90 23.86 -1.44 21.05
CA ARG A 90 23.12 -1.08 19.82
C ARG A 90 21.61 -0.92 20.03
N TRP A 91 20.98 -1.85 20.74
CA TRP A 91 19.54 -1.80 21.02
C TRP A 91 19.15 -0.66 21.96
N ALA A 92 19.99 -0.36 22.96
CA ALA A 92 19.76 0.77 23.85
C ALA A 92 19.81 2.10 23.08
N LYS A 93 20.77 2.28 22.18
CA LYS A 93 20.87 3.46 21.30
C LYS A 93 19.65 3.62 20.42
N ILE A 94 19.14 2.51 19.82
CA ILE A 94 17.90 2.56 19.01
C ILE A 94 16.73 3.02 19.85
N LYS A 95 16.55 2.43 21.04
CA LYS A 95 15.39 2.69 21.90
C LYS A 95 15.41 4.07 22.54
N HIS A 96 16.57 4.55 22.95
CA HIS A 96 16.69 5.77 23.77
C HIS A 96 17.21 7.00 23.02
N VAL A 97 17.81 6.84 21.84
CA VAL A 97 18.29 7.94 21.01
C VAL A 97 17.52 8.00 19.70
N THR A 98 17.57 6.92 18.89
CA THR A 98 17.00 6.94 17.54
C THR A 98 15.48 7.09 17.56
N LEU A 99 14.76 6.22 18.26
CA LEU A 99 13.28 6.26 18.28
C LEU A 99 12.72 7.56 18.86
N PRO A 100 13.23 8.09 19.98
CA PRO A 100 12.80 9.40 20.45
C PRO A 100 13.16 10.53 19.47
N GLY A 101 14.33 10.48 18.84
CA GLY A 101 14.79 11.49 17.89
C GLY A 101 13.90 11.59 16.64
N ILE A 102 13.41 10.47 16.11
CA ILE A 102 12.52 10.46 14.95
C ILE A 102 11.03 10.48 15.32
N LYS A 103 10.66 10.50 16.58
CA LYS A 103 9.26 10.50 17.05
C LYS A 103 8.39 11.56 16.38
N PRO A 104 8.83 12.83 16.22
CA PRO A 104 8.04 13.84 15.52
C PRO A 104 7.69 13.41 14.09
N THR A 105 8.67 12.86 13.36
CA THR A 105 8.48 12.36 11.98
C THR A 105 7.49 11.21 11.94
N ILE A 106 7.58 10.27 12.89
CA ILE A 106 6.62 9.15 13.01
C ILE A 106 5.20 9.69 13.19
N ILE A 107 5.01 10.66 14.10
CA ILE A 107 3.69 11.23 14.38
C ILE A 107 3.13 11.93 13.14
N ILE A 108 3.93 12.75 12.46
CA ILE A 108 3.49 13.47 11.25
C ILE A 108 3.08 12.47 10.16
N LEU A 109 3.91 11.46 9.88
CA LEU A 109 3.61 10.45 8.88
C LEU A 109 2.38 9.61 9.25
N LEU A 110 2.20 9.31 10.53
CA LEU A 110 1.02 8.59 11.02
C LEU A 110 -0.25 9.42 10.81
N LEU A 111 -0.24 10.71 11.16
CA LEU A 111 -1.37 11.61 10.95
C LEU A 111 -1.72 11.74 9.46
N MET A 112 -0.72 11.87 8.59
CA MET A 112 -0.93 11.89 7.13
C MET A 112 -1.55 10.58 6.63
N ASN A 113 -1.08 9.43 7.13
CA ASN A 113 -1.62 8.13 6.75
C ASN A 113 -3.06 7.92 7.26
N VAL A 114 -3.37 8.38 8.48
CA VAL A 114 -4.74 8.34 9.02
C VAL A 114 -5.71 9.11 8.12
N GLY A 115 -5.31 10.30 7.63
CA GLY A 115 -6.11 11.05 6.67
C GLY A 115 -6.38 10.29 5.35
N ASN A 116 -5.47 9.41 4.96
CA ASN A 116 -5.59 8.59 3.74
C ASN A 116 -6.32 7.24 3.95
N VAL A 117 -6.65 6.85 5.19
CA VAL A 117 -7.29 5.53 5.47
C VAL A 117 -8.63 5.37 4.75
N LEU A 118 -9.37 6.47 4.54
CA LEU A 118 -10.64 6.44 3.82
C LEU A 118 -10.48 6.35 2.30
N ASN A 119 -9.27 6.57 1.79
CA ASN A 119 -8.96 6.45 0.38
C ASN A 119 -8.51 5.00 0.08
N ALA A 120 -9.44 4.17 -0.36
CA ALA A 120 -9.15 2.78 -0.71
C ALA A 120 -8.24 2.64 -1.94
N GLY A 121 -7.92 3.75 -2.61
CA GLY A 121 -7.21 3.78 -3.88
C GLY A 121 -8.14 3.46 -5.06
N PHE A 122 -7.75 3.90 -6.25
CA PHE A 122 -8.50 3.68 -7.48
C PHE A 122 -7.72 2.78 -8.45
N GLU A 123 -6.48 3.18 -8.75
CA GLU A 123 -5.73 2.63 -9.88
C GLU A 123 -5.49 1.12 -9.76
N VAL A 124 -4.93 0.66 -8.65
CA VAL A 124 -4.59 -0.76 -8.48
C VAL A 124 -5.83 -1.63 -8.42
N GLN A 125 -6.89 -1.19 -7.76
CA GLN A 125 -8.15 -1.92 -7.68
C GLN A 125 -8.88 -1.97 -9.02
N TYR A 126 -8.82 -0.87 -9.80
CA TYR A 126 -9.40 -0.82 -11.13
C TYR A 126 -8.64 -1.71 -12.13
N LEU A 127 -7.31 -1.70 -12.08
CA LEU A 127 -6.46 -2.45 -13.00
C LEU A 127 -6.42 -3.96 -12.70
N LEU A 128 -6.44 -4.36 -11.41
CA LEU A 128 -6.48 -5.77 -11.00
C LEU A 128 -7.91 -6.32 -10.89
N GLY A 129 -8.90 -5.45 -10.77
CA GLY A 129 -10.30 -5.84 -10.67
C GLY A 129 -10.83 -6.43 -11.98
N ASN A 130 -11.63 -7.48 -11.87
CA ASN A 130 -12.33 -8.09 -13.00
C ASN A 130 -13.74 -8.52 -12.57
N GLY A 131 -14.55 -9.04 -13.52
CA GLY A 131 -15.92 -9.45 -13.25
C GLY A 131 -16.07 -10.50 -12.14
N LEU A 132 -15.06 -11.38 -11.94
CA LEU A 132 -15.10 -12.47 -10.96
C LEU A 132 -14.89 -11.97 -9.51
N VAL A 133 -14.10 -10.92 -9.36
CA VAL A 133 -13.77 -10.32 -8.05
C VAL A 133 -14.45 -8.98 -7.81
N GLN A 134 -15.39 -8.57 -8.67
CA GLN A 134 -16.06 -7.27 -8.61
C GLN A 134 -16.66 -6.94 -7.23
N LYS A 135 -17.21 -7.94 -6.54
CA LYS A 135 -17.82 -7.74 -5.20
C LYS A 135 -16.82 -7.26 -4.14
N VAL A 136 -15.54 -7.57 -4.30
CA VAL A 136 -14.48 -7.20 -3.36
C VAL A 136 -13.56 -6.10 -3.88
N SER A 137 -13.47 -5.91 -5.20
CA SER A 137 -12.61 -4.90 -5.83
C SER A 137 -13.28 -3.54 -6.02
N GLN A 138 -14.60 -3.47 -5.91
CA GLN A 138 -15.35 -2.24 -6.18
C GLN A 138 -15.20 -1.24 -5.04
N THR A 139 -14.41 -0.21 -5.25
CA THR A 139 -14.32 0.97 -4.38
C THR A 139 -15.37 2.00 -4.77
N ILE A 140 -15.58 3.03 -3.93
CA ILE A 140 -16.50 4.13 -4.24
C ILE A 140 -16.10 4.83 -5.53
N ASP A 141 -14.80 5.05 -5.75
CA ASP A 141 -14.29 5.70 -6.96
C ASP A 141 -14.58 4.88 -8.22
N ILE A 142 -14.40 3.55 -8.16
CA ILE A 142 -14.75 2.65 -9.27
C ILE A 142 -16.27 2.65 -9.51
N TYR A 143 -17.06 2.71 -8.43
CA TYR A 143 -18.51 2.80 -8.53
C TYR A 143 -18.95 4.07 -9.24
N VAL A 144 -18.39 5.23 -8.83
CA VAL A 144 -18.66 6.53 -9.47
C VAL A 144 -18.26 6.54 -10.93
N LEU A 145 -17.09 6.00 -11.27
CA LEU A 145 -16.65 5.89 -12.67
C LEU A 145 -17.64 5.06 -13.49
N LYS A 146 -18.03 3.89 -12.98
CA LYS A 146 -18.84 2.91 -13.71
C LYS A 146 -20.31 3.35 -13.86
N TRP A 147 -20.91 3.82 -12.78
CA TRP A 147 -22.34 4.14 -12.74
C TRP A 147 -22.61 5.64 -12.95
N GLY A 148 -21.81 6.50 -12.34
CA GLY A 148 -21.96 7.95 -12.49
C GLY A 148 -21.51 8.44 -13.85
N ILE A 149 -20.28 8.14 -14.26
CA ILE A 149 -19.69 8.72 -15.47
C ILE A 149 -20.03 7.87 -16.70
N SER A 150 -19.72 6.56 -16.67
CA SER A 150 -19.86 5.72 -17.88
C SER A 150 -21.31 5.47 -18.28
N GLN A 151 -22.26 5.47 -17.33
CA GLN A 151 -23.70 5.35 -17.60
C GLN A 151 -24.44 6.69 -17.66
N GLY A 152 -23.75 7.79 -17.36
CA GLY A 152 -24.33 9.14 -17.39
C GLY A 152 -25.27 9.47 -16.23
N ASP A 153 -25.28 8.66 -15.17
CA ASP A 153 -26.08 8.93 -13.96
C ASP A 153 -25.28 9.81 -12.99
N PHE A 154 -25.19 11.08 -13.34
CA PHE A 154 -24.46 12.07 -12.55
C PHE A 154 -25.08 12.31 -11.16
N ALA A 155 -26.35 12.00 -10.96
CA ALA A 155 -27.02 12.13 -9.65
C ALA A 155 -26.43 11.12 -8.66
N ILE A 156 -26.31 9.85 -9.06
CA ILE A 156 -25.68 8.80 -8.25
C ILE A 156 -24.19 9.13 -8.03
N GLY A 157 -23.48 9.55 -9.08
CA GLY A 157 -22.06 9.94 -8.98
C GLY A 157 -21.87 11.06 -7.94
N THR A 158 -22.65 12.14 -8.02
CA THR A 158 -22.56 13.29 -7.10
C THR A 158 -22.91 12.86 -5.66
N ALA A 159 -23.94 12.05 -5.45
CA ALA A 159 -24.32 11.57 -4.13
C ALA A 159 -23.19 10.75 -3.49
N ALA A 160 -22.57 9.84 -4.24
CA ALA A 160 -21.46 9.00 -3.75
C ALA A 160 -20.22 9.83 -3.38
N VAL A 161 -19.85 10.83 -4.21
CA VAL A 161 -18.70 11.73 -3.93
C VAL A 161 -19.02 12.65 -2.76
N SER A 162 -20.22 13.18 -2.64
CA SER A 162 -20.63 14.03 -1.51
C SER A 162 -20.52 13.27 -0.18
N TYR A 163 -20.88 11.99 -0.16
CA TYR A 163 -20.74 11.16 1.05
C TYR A 163 -19.29 11.01 1.49
N THR A 164 -18.35 10.81 0.55
CA THR A 164 -16.92 10.73 0.89
C THR A 164 -16.36 12.05 1.40
N HIS A 165 -16.77 13.19 0.82
CA HIS A 165 -16.35 14.51 1.26
C HIS A 165 -16.88 14.88 2.66
N LEU A 166 -18.16 14.62 2.94
CA LEU A 166 -18.76 14.91 4.25
C LEU A 166 -18.08 14.11 5.36
N ARG A 167 -17.81 12.81 5.11
CA ARG A 167 -17.16 11.94 6.09
C ARG A 167 -15.69 12.30 6.35
N ALA A 168 -14.98 12.82 5.35
CA ALA A 168 -13.61 13.31 5.53
C ALA A 168 -13.57 14.57 6.41
N HIS A 169 -14.61 15.41 6.37
CA HIS A 169 -14.72 16.60 7.22
C HIS A 169 -15.12 16.30 8.68
N GLU A 170 -15.82 15.20 8.94
CA GLU A 170 -16.21 14.80 10.30
C GLU A 170 -15.05 14.15 11.09
N THR A 171 -13.96 13.77 10.43
CA THR A 171 -12.80 13.11 11.04
C THR A 171 -11.61 14.05 11.29
N LEU A 172 -11.74 15.33 10.99
CA LEU A 172 -10.79 16.41 11.30
C LEU A 172 -11.29 17.28 12.44
#